data_276f7443e2c4412702374f2db32144c7
#
_entry.id   276f7443e2c4412702374f2db32144c7
#
_cell.length_a   1.000
_cell.length_b   1.000
_cell.length_c   1.000
_cell.angle_alpha   90.00
_cell.angle_beta   90.00
_cell.angle_gamma   90.00
#
_symmetry.space_group_name_H-M   'P 1'
#
loop_
_entity.id
_entity.type
_entity.pdbx_description
1 polymer ?
#
loop_
_entity_poly.entity_id
_entity_poly.type
_entity_poly.pdbx_seq_one_letter_code
_entity_poly.pdbx_strand_id
1 'polypeptide(L)'
;MSEIKICAEDLPEVFAGFLEVFSENQVVGIALRFAGEKVYFQKKEWINAHNLFDIEPYKTIISIGDSQKLYQIAEIYGGQLIYFPVKESLIREAKNRQIRAEFNGYNTKRLAKKYNMSEEGIRYIIGSQEIKRKRAEPDKNQISIFDIY
;
A
#
# COMPACT_ATOMS: atom_id res chain seq x y z
N MET A 1 -1.95 -20.60 0.32
CA MET A 1 -2.26 -19.23 -0.09
C MET A 1 -1.22 -18.28 0.46
N SER A 2 -0.69 -17.42 -0.36
CA SER A 2 0.33 -16.53 0.15
C SER A 2 -0.29 -15.44 1.00
N GLU A 3 0.43 -15.11 2.02
CA GLU A 3 0.02 -14.05 2.92
C GLU A 3 0.23 -12.70 2.25
N ILE A 4 -0.75 -11.82 2.39
CA ILE A 4 -0.67 -10.49 1.82
C ILE A 4 -0.17 -9.53 2.89
N LYS A 5 0.97 -8.93 2.64
CA LYS A 5 1.57 -8.01 3.58
C LYS A 5 1.57 -6.59 3.01
N ILE A 6 1.03 -5.67 3.78
CA ILE A 6 1.00 -4.27 3.39
C ILE A 6 2.36 -3.64 3.64
N CYS A 7 2.89 -2.96 2.64
CA CYS A 7 4.19 -2.30 2.70
C CYS A 7 4.03 -0.81 2.45
N ALA A 8 5.12 -0.09 2.62
CA ALA A 8 5.12 1.35 2.36
C ALA A 8 4.68 1.69 0.95
N GLU A 9 5.06 0.84 -0.01
CA GLU A 9 4.69 1.08 -1.40
C GLU A 9 3.18 1.04 -1.65
N ASP A 10 2.44 0.41 -0.77
CA ASP A 10 1.00 0.27 -0.93
C ASP A 10 0.23 1.46 -0.38
N LEU A 11 0.92 2.35 0.30
CA LEU A 11 0.30 3.52 0.92
C LEU A 11 0.24 4.68 -0.06
N PRO A 12 -0.81 5.52 0.03
CA PRO A 12 -0.87 6.72 -0.80
C PRO A 12 0.33 7.63 -0.56
N GLU A 13 0.63 8.44 -1.55
CA GLU A 13 1.78 9.32 -1.49
C GLU A 13 1.74 10.28 -0.31
N VAL A 14 0.54 10.63 0.14
CA VAL A 14 0.40 11.54 1.28
C VAL A 14 1.09 11.01 2.53
N PHE A 15 1.33 9.71 2.62
CA PHE A 15 1.99 9.12 3.78
C PHE A 15 3.52 9.19 3.72
N ALA A 16 4.08 9.79 2.66
CA ALA A 16 5.53 9.91 2.56
C ALA A 16 6.14 10.62 3.76
N GLY A 17 5.43 11.62 4.30
CA GLY A 17 5.92 12.33 5.47
C GLY A 17 6.01 11.47 6.70
N PHE A 18 5.09 10.54 6.87
CA PHE A 18 5.14 9.60 7.99
C PHE A 18 6.37 8.69 7.88
N LEU A 19 6.71 8.32 6.65
CA LEU A 19 7.86 7.43 6.42
C LEU A 19 9.19 8.11 6.69
N GLU A 20 9.21 9.43 6.71
CA GLU A 20 10.41 10.18 7.09
C GLU A 20 10.62 10.16 8.60
N VAL A 21 9.57 9.92 9.36
CA VAL A 21 9.61 10.01 10.82
C VAL A 21 9.57 8.64 11.48
N PHE A 22 8.80 7.73 10.92
CA PHE A 22 8.57 6.41 11.49
C PHE A 22 9.06 5.31 10.56
N SER A 23 9.26 4.12 11.12
CA SER A 23 9.59 2.95 10.32
C SER A 23 8.37 2.51 9.52
N GLU A 24 8.64 1.70 8.50
CA GLU A 24 7.57 1.18 7.65
C GLU A 24 6.47 0.48 8.45
N ASN A 25 6.85 -0.38 9.38
CA ASN A 25 5.87 -1.11 10.18
C ASN A 25 5.02 -0.17 11.02
N GLN A 26 5.63 0.87 11.56
CA GLN A 26 4.90 1.85 12.36
C GLN A 26 3.91 2.62 11.51
N VAL A 27 4.31 3.01 10.30
CA VAL A 27 3.43 3.76 9.41
C VAL A 27 2.27 2.90 8.94
N VAL A 28 2.51 1.64 8.64
CA VAL A 28 1.43 0.71 8.28
C VAL A 28 0.47 0.56 9.47
N GLY A 29 1.01 0.47 10.68
CA GLY A 29 0.17 0.41 11.87
C GLY A 29 -0.71 1.64 12.03
N ILE A 30 -0.16 2.82 11.81
CA ILE A 30 -0.92 4.06 11.86
C ILE A 30 -2.00 4.07 10.78
N ALA A 31 -1.65 3.66 9.56
CA ALA A 31 -2.60 3.64 8.47
C ALA A 31 -3.77 2.69 8.75
N LEU A 32 -3.49 1.56 9.38
CA LEU A 32 -4.54 0.60 9.72
C LEU A 32 -5.38 1.08 10.91
N ARG A 33 -4.75 1.77 11.85
CA ARG A 33 -5.46 2.29 13.03
C ARG A 33 -6.54 3.29 12.63
N PHE A 34 -6.25 4.14 11.66
CA PHE A 34 -7.18 5.17 11.20
C PHE A 34 -7.87 4.82 9.89
N ALA A 35 -7.77 3.58 9.45
CA ALA A 35 -8.32 3.19 8.15
C ALA A 35 -9.77 3.63 7.97
N GLY A 36 -10.03 4.26 6.83
CA GLY A 36 -11.37 4.72 6.49
C GLY A 36 -11.78 6.05 7.09
N GLU A 37 -10.90 6.68 7.87
CA GLU A 37 -11.23 7.92 8.54
C GLU A 37 -10.57 9.11 7.88
N LYS A 38 -11.21 10.26 8.04
CA LYS A 38 -10.57 11.54 7.73
C LYS A 38 -10.09 12.10 9.04
N VAL A 39 -8.81 12.35 9.14
CA VAL A 39 -8.18 12.76 10.38
C VAL A 39 -7.58 14.15 10.23
N TYR A 40 -7.97 15.05 11.12
CA TYR A 40 -7.42 16.40 11.13
C TYR A 40 -6.19 16.46 12.01
N PHE A 41 -5.11 17.00 11.47
CA PHE A 41 -3.87 17.17 12.22
C PHE A 41 -3.80 18.60 12.74
N GLN A 42 -3.75 18.75 14.04
CA GLN A 42 -3.64 20.08 14.65
C GLN A 42 -2.32 20.73 14.29
N LYS A 43 -2.36 22.05 14.21
CA LYS A 43 -1.16 22.81 13.90
C LYS A 43 -0.15 22.72 15.03
N LYS A 44 1.13 22.87 14.69
CA LYS A 44 2.21 22.79 15.65
C LYS A 44 2.04 23.79 16.78
N GLU A 45 1.60 25.01 16.48
CA GLU A 45 1.37 26.04 17.49
C GLU A 45 0.32 25.62 18.50
N TRP A 46 -0.72 24.92 18.03
CA TRP A 46 -1.79 24.45 18.88
C TRP A 46 -1.29 23.39 19.87
N ILE A 47 -0.34 22.57 19.44
CA ILE A 47 0.21 21.49 20.23
C ILE A 47 0.80 22.00 21.55
N ASN A 48 1.52 23.12 21.49
CA ASN A 48 2.18 23.68 22.65
C ASN A 48 1.21 24.21 23.71
N ALA A 49 -0.03 24.48 23.33
CA ALA A 49 -1.00 25.11 24.20
C ALA A 49 -2.01 24.14 24.78
N HIS A 50 -2.03 22.89 24.30
CA HIS A 50 -3.08 21.94 24.64
C HIS A 50 -2.53 20.59 25.01
N ASN A 51 -3.36 19.83 25.73
CA ASN A 51 -2.98 18.47 26.12
C ASN A 51 -3.24 17.50 24.96
N LEU A 52 -2.17 17.03 24.35
CA LEU A 52 -2.27 16.19 23.18
C LEU A 52 -2.44 14.73 23.49
N PHE A 53 -2.25 14.35 24.74
CA PHE A 53 -2.37 12.94 25.10
C PHE A 53 -3.78 12.40 24.95
N ASP A 54 -4.75 13.31 24.89
CA ASP A 54 -6.16 12.93 24.79
C ASP A 54 -6.76 13.19 23.42
N ILE A 55 -5.97 13.65 22.46
CA ILE A 55 -6.49 14.07 21.16
C ILE A 55 -5.84 13.28 20.03
N GLU A 56 -6.69 12.64 19.23
CA GLU A 56 -6.20 11.96 18.04
C GLU A 56 -5.94 12.98 16.94
N PRO A 57 -4.99 12.72 16.05
CA PRO A 57 -4.19 11.49 15.96
C PRO A 57 -2.98 11.48 16.89
N TYR A 58 -2.72 12.55 17.60
CA TYR A 58 -1.50 12.70 18.37
C TYR A 58 -1.41 11.73 19.54
N LYS A 59 -2.56 11.37 20.10
CA LYS A 59 -2.60 10.36 21.15
C LYS A 59 -1.96 9.05 20.67
N THR A 60 -2.35 8.61 19.49
CA THR A 60 -1.80 7.39 18.90
C THR A 60 -0.33 7.55 18.54
N ILE A 61 0.03 8.70 17.99
CA ILE A 61 1.41 8.97 17.58
C ILE A 61 2.35 8.95 18.77
N ILE A 62 1.93 9.54 19.89
CA ILE A 62 2.75 9.54 21.09
C ILE A 62 2.94 8.12 21.61
N SER A 63 1.94 7.27 21.49
CA SER A 63 2.06 5.90 21.97
C SER A 63 3.05 5.08 21.15
N ILE A 64 3.31 5.49 19.91
CA ILE A 64 4.22 4.77 19.03
C ILE A 64 5.62 5.39 19.08
N GLY A 65 5.71 6.69 19.18
CA GLY A 65 6.96 7.40 19.15
C GLY A 65 7.12 8.27 20.40
N ASP A 66 7.95 9.30 20.27
CA ASP A 66 8.14 10.25 21.37
C ASP A 66 7.58 11.62 20.94
N SER A 67 7.67 12.59 21.84
CA SER A 67 7.15 13.92 21.59
C SER A 67 7.88 14.61 20.42
N GLN A 68 9.15 14.27 20.21
CA GLN A 68 9.90 14.86 19.12
C GLN A 68 9.32 14.45 17.78
N LYS A 69 8.97 13.17 17.64
CA LYS A 69 8.34 12.68 16.42
C LYS A 69 6.97 13.29 16.21
N LEU A 70 6.25 13.53 17.29
CA LEU A 70 4.95 14.18 17.20
C LEU A 70 5.12 15.59 16.61
N TYR A 71 6.11 16.33 17.06
CA TYR A 71 6.35 17.66 16.50
C TYR A 71 6.75 17.62 15.04
N GLN A 72 7.52 16.61 14.65
CA GLN A 72 7.89 16.45 13.26
C GLN A 72 6.65 16.17 12.38
N ILE A 73 5.75 15.33 12.86
CA ILE A 73 4.51 15.04 12.14
C ILE A 73 3.64 16.30 12.05
N ALA A 74 3.55 17.05 13.14
CA ALA A 74 2.76 18.28 13.14
C ALA A 74 3.35 19.31 12.19
N GLU A 75 4.65 19.33 12.03
CA GLU A 75 5.28 20.25 11.09
C GLU A 75 4.94 19.89 9.66
N ILE A 76 4.88 18.61 9.35
CA ILE A 76 4.57 18.15 8.00
C ILE A 76 3.08 18.26 7.69
N TYR A 77 2.23 17.83 8.61
CA TYR A 77 0.81 17.70 8.34
C TYR A 77 -0.08 18.71 9.05
N GLY A 78 0.47 19.54 9.91
CA GLY A 78 -0.33 20.45 10.74
C GLY A 78 -1.28 21.31 9.92
N GLY A 79 -2.53 21.35 10.36
CA GLY A 79 -3.56 22.11 9.69
C GLY A 79 -4.22 21.40 8.52
N GLN A 80 -3.88 20.14 8.30
CA GLN A 80 -4.41 19.38 7.16
C GLN A 80 -5.37 18.30 7.61
N LEU A 81 -6.34 18.05 6.75
CA LEU A 81 -7.26 16.92 6.91
C LEU A 81 -6.77 15.81 5.99
N ILE A 82 -6.37 14.69 6.58
CA ILE A 82 -5.81 13.57 5.82
C ILE A 82 -6.80 12.43 5.77
N TYR A 83 -7.05 11.92 4.58
CA TYR A 83 -7.91 10.76 4.40
C TYR A 83 -7.07 9.49 4.50
N PHE A 84 -7.50 8.58 5.36
CA PHE A 84 -6.86 7.27 5.52
C PHE A 84 -7.68 6.24 4.75
N PRO A 85 -7.10 5.56 3.76
CA PRO A 85 -7.84 4.58 2.98
C PRO A 85 -8.40 3.46 3.84
N VAL A 86 -9.50 2.87 3.41
CA VAL A 86 -10.04 1.72 4.10
C VAL A 86 -9.08 0.55 3.98
N LYS A 87 -9.14 -0.36 4.95
CA LYS A 87 -8.24 -1.50 4.99
C LYS A 87 -8.29 -2.33 3.72
N GLU A 88 -9.48 -2.52 3.17
CA GLU A 88 -9.66 -3.30 1.94
C GLU A 88 -8.89 -2.72 0.77
N SER A 89 -8.83 -1.40 0.69
CA SER A 89 -8.04 -0.75 -0.35
C SER A 89 -6.56 -1.01 -0.19
N LEU A 90 -6.07 -0.97 1.04
CA LEU A 90 -4.66 -1.23 1.31
C LEU A 90 -4.30 -2.68 0.98
N ILE A 91 -5.18 -3.61 1.36
CA ILE A 91 -4.97 -5.02 1.05
C ILE A 91 -4.96 -5.25 -0.46
N ARG A 92 -5.88 -4.59 -1.17
CA ARG A 92 -5.95 -4.71 -2.61
C ARG A 92 -4.67 -4.20 -3.27
N GLU A 93 -4.16 -3.06 -2.82
CA GLU A 93 -2.92 -2.53 -3.36
C GLU A 93 -1.76 -3.47 -3.09
N ALA A 94 -1.70 -4.04 -1.90
CA ALA A 94 -0.64 -4.98 -1.55
C ALA A 94 -0.73 -6.24 -2.42
N LYS A 95 -1.94 -6.76 -2.63
CA LYS A 95 -2.14 -7.91 -3.48
C LYS A 95 -1.72 -7.61 -4.92
N ASN A 96 -2.14 -6.45 -5.43
CA ASN A 96 -1.80 -6.05 -6.78
C ASN A 96 -0.28 -5.92 -6.95
N ARG A 97 0.39 -5.37 -5.95
CA ARG A 97 1.85 -5.26 -5.98
C ARG A 97 2.51 -6.64 -6.02
N GLN A 98 2.02 -7.56 -5.21
CA GLN A 98 2.56 -8.92 -5.21
C GLN A 98 2.35 -9.60 -6.56
N ILE A 99 1.17 -9.42 -7.15
CA ILE A 99 0.88 -10.00 -8.46
C ILE A 99 1.84 -9.44 -9.51
N ARG A 100 2.07 -8.12 -9.49
CA ARG A 100 3.01 -7.52 -10.42
C ARG A 100 4.43 -8.02 -10.22
N ALA A 101 4.81 -8.23 -8.98
CA ALA A 101 6.15 -8.73 -8.67
C ALA A 101 6.36 -10.17 -9.10
N GLU A 102 5.31 -10.97 -9.02
CA GLU A 102 5.41 -12.39 -9.40
C GLU A 102 5.21 -12.63 -10.89
N PHE A 103 4.69 -11.65 -11.59
CA PHE A 103 4.45 -11.79 -13.02
C PHE A 103 5.77 -11.90 -13.76
N ASN A 104 5.88 -12.93 -14.61
CA ASN A 104 7.09 -13.15 -15.38
C ASN A 104 6.88 -13.03 -16.89
N GLY A 105 5.71 -12.57 -17.30
CA GLY A 105 5.40 -12.43 -18.71
C GLY A 105 4.54 -13.56 -19.26
N TYR A 106 4.51 -14.69 -18.57
CA TYR A 106 3.82 -15.89 -19.07
C TYR A 106 2.88 -16.53 -18.09
N ASN A 107 2.93 -16.15 -16.82
CA ASN A 107 2.26 -16.91 -15.76
C ASN A 107 0.91 -16.34 -15.33
N THR A 108 0.21 -15.67 -16.24
CA THR A 108 -1.09 -15.08 -15.92
C THR A 108 -2.07 -16.13 -15.38
N LYS A 109 -2.10 -17.28 -16.02
CA LYS A 109 -3.02 -18.34 -15.62
C LYS A 109 -2.70 -18.87 -14.23
N ARG A 110 -1.43 -19.06 -13.94
CA ARG A 110 -0.99 -19.52 -12.63
C ARG A 110 -1.33 -18.51 -11.54
N LEU A 111 -1.10 -17.24 -11.83
CA LEU A 111 -1.42 -16.17 -10.88
C LEU A 111 -2.92 -16.09 -10.64
N ALA A 112 -3.73 -16.24 -11.69
CA ALA A 112 -5.17 -16.24 -11.55
C ALA A 112 -5.62 -17.32 -10.58
N LYS A 113 -5.05 -18.49 -10.71
CA LYS A 113 -5.38 -19.59 -9.82
C LYS A 113 -4.88 -19.34 -8.41
N LYS A 114 -3.65 -18.87 -8.28
CA LYS A 114 -3.05 -18.61 -6.97
C LYS A 114 -3.83 -17.57 -6.17
N TYR A 115 -4.27 -16.52 -6.83
CA TYR A 115 -4.96 -15.42 -6.16
C TYR A 115 -6.48 -15.51 -6.27
N ASN A 116 -6.97 -16.61 -6.83
CA ASN A 116 -8.40 -16.85 -6.97
C ASN A 116 -9.09 -15.73 -7.74
N MET A 117 -8.55 -15.43 -8.90
CA MET A 117 -9.05 -14.37 -9.78
C MET A 117 -9.17 -14.89 -11.19
N SER A 118 -9.85 -14.11 -12.04
CA SER A 118 -9.89 -14.44 -13.46
C SER A 118 -8.57 -14.02 -14.11
N GLU A 119 -8.26 -14.60 -15.25
CA GLU A 119 -7.08 -14.19 -16.00
C GLU A 119 -7.19 -12.75 -16.46
N GLU A 120 -8.41 -12.32 -16.79
CA GLU A 120 -8.63 -10.92 -17.18
C GLU A 120 -8.34 -9.98 -16.01
N GLY A 121 -8.73 -10.38 -14.81
CA GLY A 121 -8.42 -9.60 -13.62
C GLY A 121 -6.93 -9.46 -13.41
N ILE A 122 -6.19 -10.53 -13.61
CA ILE A 122 -4.73 -10.50 -13.50
C ILE A 122 -4.16 -9.57 -14.56
N ARG A 123 -4.63 -9.67 -15.80
CA ARG A 123 -4.14 -8.80 -16.87
C ARG A 123 -4.41 -7.33 -16.57
N TYR A 124 -5.57 -7.05 -16.00
CA TYR A 124 -5.91 -5.69 -15.63
C TYR A 124 -4.93 -5.14 -14.58
N ILE A 125 -4.59 -5.96 -13.59
CA ILE A 125 -3.66 -5.55 -12.53
C ILE A 125 -2.27 -5.33 -13.09
N ILE A 126 -1.84 -6.21 -13.97
CA ILE A 126 -0.53 -6.09 -14.60
C ILE A 126 -0.45 -4.80 -15.43
N GLY A 127 -1.55 -4.45 -16.08
CA GLY A 127 -1.68 -3.17 -16.75
C GLY A 127 -0.64 -2.93 -17.82
N SER A 128 0.20 -1.93 -17.60
CA SER A 128 1.18 -1.53 -18.58
C SER A 128 2.39 -2.44 -18.64
N GLN A 129 2.51 -3.39 -17.74
CA GLN A 129 3.61 -4.33 -17.82
C GLN A 129 3.47 -5.17 -19.08
N GLU A 130 4.59 -5.44 -19.71
CA GLU A 130 4.56 -6.18 -20.94
C GLU A 130 4.16 -7.63 -20.71
N ILE A 131 3.09 -8.06 -21.37
CA ILE A 131 2.66 -9.44 -21.32
C ILE A 131 3.26 -10.13 -22.54
N LYS A 132 4.16 -11.06 -22.28
CA LYS A 132 4.78 -11.81 -23.35
C LYS A 132 3.85 -12.90 -23.81
N ARG A 133 3.75 -13.05 -25.10
CA ARG A 133 2.90 -14.08 -25.67
C ARG A 133 3.69 -15.37 -25.81
N LYS A 134 3.01 -16.46 -25.77
CA LYS A 134 3.67 -17.76 -25.90
C LYS A 134 4.46 -17.87 -27.17
N ARG A 135 3.93 -17.28 -28.24
CA ARG A 135 4.64 -17.33 -29.51
C ARG A 135 5.92 -16.53 -29.50
N ALA A 136 6.00 -15.53 -28.64
CA ALA A 136 7.18 -14.70 -28.55
C ALA A 136 8.28 -15.43 -27.78
N GLU A 137 7.87 -16.25 -26.83
CA GLU A 137 8.82 -17.06 -26.10
C GLU A 137 8.19 -18.41 -25.86
N PRO A 138 8.34 -19.28 -26.84
CA PRO A 138 7.67 -20.57 -26.80
C PRO A 138 8.13 -21.44 -25.68
N ASP A 139 7.18 -22.12 -25.10
CA ASP A 139 7.45 -23.13 -24.12
C ASP A 139 8.10 -24.31 -24.85
N LYS A 140 9.17 -24.79 -24.32
CA LYS A 140 9.88 -25.89 -24.93
C LYS A 140 9.07 -27.17 -24.98
N ASN A 141 8.14 -27.27 -24.08
CA ASN A 141 7.29 -28.45 -24.03
C ASN A 141 6.01 -28.27 -24.80
N GLN A 142 5.85 -27.11 -25.40
CA GLN A 142 4.63 -26.80 -26.09
C GLN A 142 4.90 -26.67 -27.56
N ILE A 143 4.07 -27.30 -28.33
CA ILE A 143 4.22 -27.23 -29.77
C ILE A 143 3.75 -25.88 -30.23
N SER A 144 4.55 -25.25 -31.00
CA SER A 144 4.33 -23.88 -31.38
C SER A 144 3.07 -23.62 -32.20
N ILE A 145 2.47 -24.64 -32.74
CA ILE A 145 1.26 -24.45 -33.49
C ILE A 145 0.16 -23.84 -32.68
N PHE A 146 0.24 -23.95 -31.38
CA PHE A 146 -0.77 -23.34 -30.55
C PHE A 146 -0.51 -21.92 -30.26
N ASP A 147 0.62 -21.45 -30.59
CA ASP A 147 1.03 -20.13 -30.19
C ASP A 147 0.67 -19.12 -31.23
N ILE A 148 -0.39 -19.40 -31.88
CA ILE A 148 -0.80 -18.58 -32.92
C ILE A 148 -1.68 -17.56 -32.37
N TYR A 149 -1.68 -17.04 -31.50
CA TYR A 149 -2.55 -16.01 -31.03
C TYR A 149 -1.82 -15.03 -30.10
#